data_d442f15dc4a878f2223590601baa21d0
#
_entry.id   d442f15dc4a878f2223590601baa21d0
#
_cell.length_a   1.000
_cell.length_b   1.000
_cell.length_c   1.000
_cell.angle_alpha   90.00
_cell.angle_beta   90.00
_cell.angle_gamma   90.00
#
_symmetry.space_group_name_H-M   'P 1'
#
loop_
_entity.id
_entity.type
_entity.pdbx_description
1 polymer ?
#
loop_
_entity_poly.entity_id
_entity_poly.type
_entity_poly.pdbx_seq_one_letter_code
_entity_poly.pdbx_strand_id
1 'polypeptide(L)'
;MRLLTFRRNACAALILSLLTAASAIACRDITSLAQENPGALSGSSLYVPGNAQLIVNGAISDFECAYARYVVGSGLFADELSVGIAATGNFDYDARRLTTNATYGTNNCGATPTSTQQPGIYTPLSTARASADTAAANLETWTDAMVPNRVKLLAQGYAYAGYSLLLLGEGMCSAAINLGPELQPAQVFAEAKTRFDKAIASATIAVDATTLNLARVGRARTQLNLGGATNLAAAATDAALVPATFVVNTSPDVTNARRQNALFINISQSSFSTVDTSLRSVLVPGGTTQDPRVGVTDLARNGTATGSRIFLPAKAATAATAMRIASYAEAQLIVAENAAATGDLSGAVAAINNARARTAGVPAYLLPAGALAADLRTQIIEERRREFFVEAHRLGDLRRYGLTFRPTTGAAYQYGGVYGAQTCFPLPDVERINNPTIAKGA
;
A
#
# COMPACT_ATOMS: atom_id res chain seq x y z
N MET A 1 24.42 -26.38 -82.29
CA MET A 1 23.46 -25.47 -81.61
C MET A 1 22.83 -26.04 -80.35
N ARG A 2 23.11 -27.26 -79.87
CA ARG A 2 22.54 -27.86 -78.63
C ARG A 2 23.40 -27.71 -77.39
N LEU A 3 24.65 -27.38 -77.44
CA LEU A 3 25.58 -27.26 -76.30
C LEU A 3 25.55 -25.86 -75.57
N LEU A 4 25.11 -24.82 -76.30
CA LEU A 4 25.02 -23.45 -75.73
C LEU A 4 23.76 -23.21 -74.92
N THR A 5 22.68 -23.95 -75.19
CA THR A 5 21.38 -23.85 -74.41
C THR A 5 21.49 -24.55 -73.05
N PHE A 6 22.31 -25.61 -72.93
CA PHE A 6 22.45 -26.32 -71.64
C PHE A 6 23.22 -25.50 -70.58
N ARG A 7 24.26 -24.75 -71.02
CA ARG A 7 24.99 -23.89 -70.12
C ARG A 7 24.22 -22.65 -69.63
N ARG A 8 23.34 -22.11 -70.51
CA ARG A 8 22.49 -20.96 -70.10
C ARG A 8 21.44 -21.33 -69.06
N ASN A 9 20.85 -22.52 -69.15
CA ASN A 9 19.85 -23.00 -68.24
C ASN A 9 20.45 -23.41 -66.88
N ALA A 10 21.70 -23.96 -66.86
CA ALA A 10 22.40 -24.30 -65.64
C ALA A 10 22.84 -23.04 -64.83
N CYS A 11 23.30 -21.99 -65.54
CA CYS A 11 23.61 -20.71 -64.88
C CYS A 11 22.37 -20.01 -64.34
N ALA A 12 21.24 -20.04 -65.06
CA ALA A 12 19.96 -19.46 -64.63
C ALA A 12 19.37 -20.21 -63.40
N ALA A 13 19.52 -21.53 -63.34
CA ALA A 13 19.09 -22.34 -62.20
C ALA A 13 19.97 -22.10 -60.96
N LEU A 14 21.30 -21.89 -61.14
CA LEU A 14 22.22 -21.59 -60.03
C LEU A 14 21.98 -20.16 -59.45
N ILE A 15 21.68 -19.19 -60.30
CA ILE A 15 21.36 -17.82 -59.86
C ILE A 15 20.01 -17.78 -59.12
N LEU A 16 19.03 -18.54 -59.59
CA LEU A 16 17.71 -18.63 -58.94
C LEU A 16 17.80 -19.33 -57.57
N SER A 17 18.63 -20.35 -57.44
CA SER A 17 18.85 -21.04 -56.15
C SER A 17 19.66 -20.19 -55.15
N LEU A 18 20.57 -19.33 -55.60
CA LEU A 18 21.30 -18.39 -54.76
C LEU A 18 20.42 -17.23 -54.31
N LEU A 19 19.49 -16.76 -55.14
CA LEU A 19 18.51 -15.73 -54.76
C LEU A 19 17.49 -16.25 -53.72
N THR A 20 17.05 -17.49 -53.83
CA THR A 20 16.14 -18.10 -52.84
C THR A 20 16.85 -18.42 -51.50
N ALA A 21 18.13 -18.75 -51.52
CA ALA A 21 18.90 -18.94 -50.30
C ALA A 21 19.23 -17.60 -49.58
N ALA A 22 19.45 -16.52 -50.32
CA ALA A 22 19.66 -15.19 -49.75
C ALA A 22 18.38 -14.61 -49.13
N SER A 23 17.19 -14.87 -49.73
CA SER A 23 15.92 -14.44 -49.15
C SER A 23 15.52 -15.22 -47.89
N ALA A 24 15.96 -16.47 -47.74
CA ALA A 24 15.69 -17.26 -46.52
C ALA A 24 16.52 -16.79 -45.30
N ILE A 25 17.68 -16.13 -45.54
CA ILE A 25 18.54 -15.58 -44.47
C ILE A 25 18.04 -14.17 -44.07
N ALA A 26 17.49 -13.40 -45.02
CA ALA A 26 16.94 -12.06 -44.73
C ALA A 26 15.60 -12.06 -43.98
N CYS A 27 14.86 -13.18 -44.02
CA CYS A 27 13.58 -13.30 -43.31
C CYS A 27 13.71 -13.75 -41.84
N ARG A 28 14.89 -14.05 -41.35
CA ARG A 28 15.05 -14.45 -39.93
C ARG A 28 14.84 -13.30 -38.94
N ASP A 29 15.09 -12.06 -39.35
CA ASP A 29 14.92 -10.88 -38.47
C ASP A 29 13.54 -10.21 -38.55
N ILE A 30 12.76 -10.47 -39.63
CA ILE A 30 11.48 -9.82 -39.85
C ILE A 30 10.34 -10.55 -39.10
N THR A 31 10.57 -11.78 -38.63
CA THR A 31 9.59 -12.58 -37.86
C THR A 31 9.92 -12.68 -36.36
N SER A 32 10.99 -12.07 -35.87
CA SER A 32 11.18 -11.95 -34.44
C SER A 32 10.23 -10.87 -33.92
N LEU A 33 9.14 -11.29 -33.27
CA LEU A 33 8.26 -10.43 -32.47
C LEU A 33 8.97 -9.84 -31.23
N ALA A 34 10.26 -10.12 -31.06
CA ALA A 34 11.13 -9.51 -30.06
C ALA A 34 11.65 -8.16 -30.57
N GLN A 35 10.76 -7.19 -30.74
CA GLN A 35 11.14 -5.80 -30.89
C GLN A 35 11.58 -5.32 -29.51
N GLU A 36 12.88 -5.10 -29.34
CA GLU A 36 13.38 -4.43 -28.14
C GLU A 36 12.70 -3.05 -28.07
N ASN A 37 11.86 -2.87 -27.05
CA ASN A 37 11.32 -1.54 -26.75
C ASN A 37 12.47 -0.72 -26.16
N PRO A 38 12.99 0.32 -26.84
CA PRO A 38 14.14 1.08 -26.35
C PRO A 38 13.85 1.81 -25.02
N GLY A 39 12.58 1.85 -24.60
CA GLY A 39 12.17 2.39 -23.31
C GLY A 39 11.97 1.33 -22.22
N ALA A 40 12.22 0.04 -22.48
CA ALA A 40 12.00 -1.04 -21.50
C ALA A 40 13.21 -1.99 -21.45
N LEU A 41 13.66 -2.30 -20.25
CA LEU A 41 14.68 -3.35 -20.05
C LEU A 41 14.01 -4.73 -20.09
N SER A 42 14.61 -5.69 -20.78
CA SER A 42 14.19 -7.09 -20.70
C SER A 42 14.43 -7.64 -19.30
N GLY A 43 13.62 -8.63 -18.87
CA GLY A 43 13.82 -9.24 -17.55
C GLY A 43 15.22 -9.81 -17.37
N SER A 44 15.82 -10.39 -18.43
CA SER A 44 17.18 -10.91 -18.40
C SER A 44 18.26 -9.84 -18.26
N SER A 45 18.03 -8.62 -18.75
CA SER A 45 18.94 -7.49 -18.60
C SER A 45 18.67 -6.68 -17.32
N LEU A 46 17.46 -6.76 -16.75
CA LEU A 46 17.10 -6.06 -15.53
C LEU A 46 17.64 -6.78 -14.27
N TYR A 47 17.42 -8.09 -14.17
CA TYR A 47 17.76 -8.86 -12.97
C TYR A 47 19.20 -9.37 -13.02
N VAL A 48 20.15 -8.43 -13.01
CA VAL A 48 21.60 -8.70 -12.93
C VAL A 48 22.20 -7.98 -11.72
N PRO A 49 23.32 -8.47 -11.14
CA PRO A 49 23.93 -7.89 -9.92
C PRO A 49 24.18 -6.38 -10.00
N GLY A 50 24.60 -5.87 -11.17
CA GLY A 50 24.85 -4.43 -11.39
C GLY A 50 23.61 -3.54 -11.24
N ASN A 51 22.41 -4.12 -11.35
CA ASN A 51 21.13 -3.42 -11.20
C ASN A 51 20.47 -3.64 -9.82
N ALA A 52 21.15 -4.27 -8.87
CA ALA A 52 20.59 -4.63 -7.56
C ALA A 52 19.89 -3.46 -6.84
N GLN A 53 20.54 -2.30 -6.79
CA GLN A 53 19.95 -1.09 -6.19
C GLN A 53 18.72 -0.60 -6.98
N LEU A 54 18.78 -0.67 -8.31
CA LEU A 54 17.70 -0.22 -9.19
C LEU A 54 16.42 -1.07 -8.98
N ILE A 55 16.54 -2.39 -8.92
CA ILE A 55 15.37 -3.28 -8.72
C ILE A 55 14.75 -3.10 -7.33
N VAL A 56 15.54 -2.87 -6.28
CA VAL A 56 15.03 -2.57 -4.95
C VAL A 56 14.36 -1.21 -4.91
N ASN A 57 14.96 -0.18 -5.51
CA ASN A 57 14.33 1.14 -5.62
C ASN A 57 13.01 1.09 -6.41
N GLY A 58 12.95 0.25 -7.46
CA GLY A 58 11.73 -0.01 -8.22
C GLY A 58 10.64 -0.61 -7.34
N ALA A 59 10.96 -1.62 -6.54
CA ALA A 59 10.03 -2.24 -5.61
C ALA A 59 9.53 -1.27 -4.52
N ILE A 60 10.41 -0.41 -3.99
CA ILE A 60 10.03 0.66 -3.05
C ILE A 60 9.07 1.64 -3.73
N SER A 61 9.36 2.06 -4.96
CA SER A 61 8.50 2.97 -5.72
C SER A 61 7.12 2.36 -6.04
N ASP A 62 7.06 1.06 -6.34
CA ASP A 62 5.81 0.33 -6.53
C ASP A 62 4.98 0.32 -5.23
N PHE A 63 5.64 0.08 -4.09
CA PHE A 63 4.98 0.14 -2.79
C PHE A 63 4.47 1.55 -2.45
N GLU A 64 5.30 2.59 -2.60
CA GLU A 64 4.90 3.97 -2.30
C GLU A 64 3.69 4.40 -3.14
N CYS A 65 3.65 4.00 -4.41
CA CYS A 65 2.48 4.22 -5.26
C CYS A 65 1.25 3.45 -4.76
N ALA A 66 1.40 2.15 -4.46
CA ALA A 66 0.31 1.32 -3.94
C ALA A 66 -0.22 1.86 -2.59
N TYR A 67 0.69 2.28 -1.69
CA TYR A 67 0.35 2.89 -0.41
C TYR A 67 -0.50 4.15 -0.57
N ALA A 68 -0.08 5.06 -1.46
CA ALA A 68 -0.81 6.29 -1.71
C ALA A 68 -2.23 6.03 -2.27
N ARG A 69 -2.41 5.01 -3.11
CA ARG A 69 -3.73 4.57 -3.59
C ARG A 69 -4.55 3.90 -2.50
N TYR A 70 -3.91 3.07 -1.68
CA TYR A 70 -4.56 2.41 -0.55
C TYR A 70 -5.11 3.42 0.46
N VAL A 71 -4.37 4.48 0.80
CA VAL A 71 -4.84 5.56 1.68
C VAL A 71 -6.14 6.18 1.17
N VAL A 72 -6.26 6.45 -0.13
CA VAL A 72 -7.50 7.02 -0.71
C VAL A 72 -8.63 5.99 -0.66
N GLY A 73 -8.41 4.78 -1.14
CA GLY A 73 -9.45 3.76 -1.23
C GLY A 73 -9.93 3.27 0.13
N SER A 74 -9.01 3.00 1.07
CA SER A 74 -9.37 2.60 2.43
C SER A 74 -10.00 3.73 3.23
N GLY A 75 -9.56 4.98 3.02
CA GLY A 75 -10.14 6.15 3.66
C GLY A 75 -11.60 6.39 3.24
N LEU A 76 -11.92 6.18 1.93
CA LEU A 76 -13.30 6.19 1.44
C LEU A 76 -14.14 5.04 2.00
N PHE A 77 -13.54 3.86 2.08
CA PHE A 77 -14.24 2.65 2.54
C PHE A 77 -14.49 2.66 4.05
N ALA A 78 -13.59 3.29 4.81
CA ALA A 78 -13.71 3.49 6.25
C ALA A 78 -14.58 4.73 6.57
N ASP A 79 -14.19 5.59 7.46
CA ASP A 79 -14.91 6.80 7.84
C ASP A 79 -13.97 8.03 7.89
N GLU A 80 -12.95 8.04 7.01
CA GLU A 80 -11.98 9.14 6.92
C GLU A 80 -12.29 10.10 5.78
N LEU A 81 -12.75 9.56 4.66
CA LEU A 81 -13.10 10.30 3.45
C LEU A 81 -14.52 9.99 3.03
N SER A 82 -15.12 10.90 2.27
CA SER A 82 -16.40 10.71 1.58
C SER A 82 -16.28 11.20 0.14
N VAL A 83 -17.23 10.85 -0.72
CA VAL A 83 -17.23 11.26 -2.12
C VAL A 83 -17.45 12.77 -2.24
N GLY A 84 -16.59 13.44 -3.01
CA GLY A 84 -16.64 14.89 -3.25
C GLY A 84 -17.53 15.31 -4.42
N ILE A 85 -17.59 14.48 -5.48
CA ILE A 85 -18.40 14.73 -6.68
C ILE A 85 -19.36 13.58 -6.98
N ALA A 86 -20.45 13.88 -7.67
CA ALA A 86 -21.40 12.88 -8.15
C ALA A 86 -20.84 12.08 -9.35
N ALA A 87 -19.71 11.40 -9.17
CA ALA A 87 -19.09 10.54 -10.16
C ALA A 87 -19.12 9.08 -9.70
N THR A 88 -19.65 8.20 -10.53
CA THR A 88 -20.02 6.82 -10.17
C THR A 88 -18.85 5.95 -9.67
N GLY A 89 -17.63 6.19 -10.12
CA GLY A 89 -16.51 5.29 -9.83
C GLY A 89 -16.07 5.22 -8.36
N ASN A 90 -16.35 6.23 -7.54
CA ASN A 90 -15.99 6.26 -6.11
C ASN A 90 -17.16 5.92 -5.18
N PHE A 91 -18.40 5.89 -5.71
CA PHE A 91 -19.58 5.64 -4.90
C PHE A 91 -19.51 4.28 -4.19
N ASP A 92 -19.05 3.27 -4.90
CA ASP A 92 -19.03 1.90 -4.37
C ASP A 92 -18.01 1.74 -3.23
N TYR A 93 -16.91 2.52 -3.24
CA TYR A 93 -15.96 2.56 -2.13
C TYR A 93 -16.61 3.17 -0.88
N ASP A 94 -17.10 4.40 -1.00
CA ASP A 94 -17.73 5.15 0.10
C ASP A 94 -19.02 4.43 0.60
N ALA A 95 -19.86 3.99 -0.33
CA ALA A 95 -21.08 3.25 0.03
C ALA A 95 -20.85 1.79 0.44
N ARG A 96 -19.61 1.27 0.41
CA ARG A 96 -19.26 -0.13 0.73
C ARG A 96 -20.10 -1.16 -0.04
N ARG A 97 -20.22 -0.97 -1.36
CA ARG A 97 -21.00 -1.81 -2.29
C ARG A 97 -20.14 -2.28 -3.47
N LEU A 98 -18.88 -2.63 -3.21
CA LEU A 98 -17.95 -3.03 -4.24
C LEU A 98 -18.34 -4.37 -4.87
N THR A 99 -18.36 -4.43 -6.19
CA THR A 99 -18.46 -5.67 -6.97
C THR A 99 -17.06 -6.21 -7.25
N THR A 100 -16.93 -7.52 -7.46
CA THR A 100 -15.61 -8.17 -7.66
C THR A 100 -14.91 -7.75 -8.95
N ASN A 101 -15.63 -7.21 -9.93
CA ASN A 101 -15.07 -6.63 -11.16
C ASN A 101 -14.78 -5.13 -11.08
N ALA A 102 -14.94 -4.50 -9.90
CA ALA A 102 -14.72 -3.06 -9.73
C ALA A 102 -13.22 -2.68 -9.84
N THR A 103 -12.98 -1.40 -10.04
CA THR A 103 -11.66 -0.82 -10.35
C THR A 103 -10.61 -0.99 -9.25
N TYR A 104 -11.02 -1.23 -7.98
CA TYR A 104 -10.07 -1.53 -6.91
C TYR A 104 -9.22 -2.76 -7.20
N GLY A 105 -9.76 -3.71 -7.99
CA GLY A 105 -9.06 -4.93 -8.38
C GLY A 105 -8.20 -4.79 -9.62
N THR A 106 -8.57 -3.93 -10.57
CA THR A 106 -7.97 -3.89 -11.91
C THR A 106 -7.08 -2.67 -12.17
N ASN A 107 -7.36 -1.53 -11.54
CA ASN A 107 -6.54 -0.33 -11.72
C ASN A 107 -5.14 -0.55 -11.11
N ASN A 108 -4.14 -0.12 -11.88
CA ASN A 108 -2.73 -0.19 -11.49
C ASN A 108 -2.20 1.19 -11.04
N CYS A 109 -0.93 1.26 -10.71
CA CYS A 109 -0.19 2.48 -10.45
C CYS A 109 0.18 3.24 -11.74
N GLY A 110 -0.77 3.40 -12.66
CA GLY A 110 -0.57 4.19 -13.88
C GLY A 110 -0.49 5.68 -13.61
N ALA A 111 0.04 6.40 -14.58
CA ALA A 111 0.14 7.87 -14.56
C ALA A 111 -1.13 8.56 -15.11
N THR A 112 -2.18 7.81 -15.42
CA THR A 112 -3.40 8.39 -16.00
C THR A 112 -4.29 9.00 -14.91
N PRO A 113 -5.04 10.08 -15.21
CA PRO A 113 -6.03 10.64 -14.27
C PRO A 113 -6.99 9.59 -13.71
N THR A 114 -7.42 8.63 -14.52
CA THR A 114 -8.36 7.56 -14.12
C THR A 114 -7.81 6.73 -12.94
N SER A 115 -6.51 6.46 -12.90
CA SER A 115 -5.90 5.68 -11.81
C SER A 115 -5.83 6.43 -10.47
N THR A 116 -5.92 7.77 -10.49
CA THR A 116 -6.00 8.59 -9.26
C THR A 116 -7.42 8.82 -8.80
N GLN A 117 -8.37 8.79 -9.72
CA GLN A 117 -9.80 9.01 -9.47
C GLN A 117 -10.46 7.79 -8.85
N GLN A 118 -10.09 6.61 -9.32
CA GLN A 118 -10.59 5.31 -8.85
C GLN A 118 -9.38 4.46 -8.43
N PRO A 119 -8.94 4.57 -7.19
CA PRO A 119 -7.69 3.96 -6.77
C PRO A 119 -7.75 2.44 -6.89
N GLY A 120 -6.77 1.85 -7.58
CA GLY A 120 -6.51 0.43 -7.49
C GLY A 120 -6.00 0.08 -6.09
N ILE A 121 -6.45 -1.04 -5.54
CA ILE A 121 -6.03 -1.54 -4.23
C ILE A 121 -5.29 -2.87 -4.40
N TYR A 122 -5.97 -3.87 -4.95
CA TYR A 122 -5.44 -5.23 -5.05
C TYR A 122 -4.23 -5.32 -5.98
N THR A 123 -4.39 -4.88 -7.23
CA THR A 123 -3.31 -4.98 -8.24
C THR A 123 -2.06 -4.19 -7.85
N PRO A 124 -2.13 -2.91 -7.40
CA PRO A 124 -0.94 -2.20 -6.95
C PRO A 124 -0.22 -2.88 -5.78
N LEU A 125 -0.93 -3.32 -4.74
CA LEU A 125 -0.32 -3.99 -3.59
C LEU A 125 0.28 -5.35 -3.98
N SER A 126 -0.40 -6.13 -4.82
CA SER A 126 0.11 -7.41 -5.33
C SER A 126 1.35 -7.21 -6.20
N THR A 127 1.37 -6.17 -7.05
CA THR A 127 2.54 -5.80 -7.85
C THR A 127 3.71 -5.39 -6.95
N ALA A 128 3.49 -4.49 -5.99
CA ALA A 128 4.51 -4.05 -5.05
C ALA A 128 5.12 -5.21 -4.26
N ARG A 129 4.26 -6.11 -3.75
CA ARG A 129 4.70 -7.34 -3.09
C ARG A 129 5.54 -8.21 -4.02
N ALA A 130 5.07 -8.46 -5.27
CA ALA A 130 5.77 -9.30 -6.22
C ALA A 130 7.13 -8.70 -6.65
N SER A 131 7.19 -7.39 -6.90
CA SER A 131 8.44 -6.67 -7.20
C SER A 131 9.45 -6.81 -6.07
N ALA A 132 9.01 -6.63 -4.82
CA ALA A 132 9.87 -6.72 -3.64
C ALA A 132 10.33 -8.16 -3.35
N ASP A 133 9.45 -9.15 -3.44
CA ASP A 133 9.80 -10.57 -3.30
C ASP A 133 10.77 -11.01 -4.42
N THR A 134 10.56 -10.56 -5.66
CA THR A 134 11.45 -10.88 -6.79
C THR A 134 12.83 -10.24 -6.61
N ALA A 135 12.89 -8.99 -6.16
CA ALA A 135 14.16 -8.33 -5.85
C ALA A 135 14.92 -9.08 -4.76
N ALA A 136 14.24 -9.47 -3.68
CA ALA A 136 14.83 -10.23 -2.59
C ALA A 136 15.32 -11.62 -3.07
N ALA A 137 14.53 -12.33 -3.85
CA ALA A 137 14.89 -13.65 -4.38
C ALA A 137 16.14 -13.60 -5.26
N ASN A 138 16.28 -12.59 -6.12
CA ASN A 138 17.50 -12.40 -6.91
C ASN A 138 18.70 -12.08 -6.02
N LEU A 139 18.53 -11.18 -5.04
CA LEU A 139 19.59 -10.85 -4.08
C LEU A 139 20.04 -12.05 -3.24
N GLU A 140 19.17 -13.00 -2.95
CA GLU A 140 19.55 -14.26 -2.26
C GLU A 140 20.48 -15.14 -3.11
N THR A 141 20.38 -15.07 -4.45
CA THR A 141 21.26 -15.85 -5.34
C THR A 141 22.63 -15.22 -5.59
N TRP A 142 22.78 -13.92 -5.33
CA TRP A 142 24.03 -13.19 -5.54
C TRP A 142 24.90 -13.19 -4.29
N THR A 143 26.20 -12.96 -4.46
CA THR A 143 27.17 -12.85 -3.37
C THR A 143 27.43 -11.38 -2.99
N ASP A 144 27.99 -11.14 -1.81
CA ASP A 144 28.37 -9.80 -1.37
C ASP A 144 29.49 -9.18 -2.25
N ALA A 145 30.32 -10.03 -2.88
CA ALA A 145 31.31 -9.58 -3.86
C ALA A 145 30.66 -9.08 -5.16
N MET A 146 29.51 -9.65 -5.56
CA MET A 146 28.76 -9.23 -6.76
C MET A 146 27.93 -7.98 -6.52
N VAL A 147 27.41 -7.81 -5.31
CA VAL A 147 26.48 -6.72 -4.96
C VAL A 147 26.94 -6.04 -3.67
N PRO A 148 27.54 -4.86 -3.74
CA PRO A 148 27.82 -4.06 -2.55
C PRO A 148 26.54 -3.77 -1.77
N ASN A 149 26.60 -3.86 -0.43
CA ASN A 149 25.44 -3.67 0.45
C ASN A 149 24.25 -4.63 0.21
N ARG A 150 24.48 -5.80 -0.35
CA ARG A 150 23.46 -6.81 -0.67
C ARG A 150 22.53 -7.09 0.51
N VAL A 151 23.07 -7.28 1.71
CA VAL A 151 22.29 -7.61 2.91
C VAL A 151 21.36 -6.45 3.29
N LYS A 152 21.77 -5.19 3.10
CA LYS A 152 20.91 -4.01 3.28
C LYS A 152 19.77 -4.00 2.26
N LEU A 153 20.07 -4.28 1.00
CA LEU A 153 19.07 -4.37 -0.06
C LEU A 153 18.05 -5.49 0.18
N LEU A 154 18.51 -6.64 0.68
CA LEU A 154 17.64 -7.74 1.13
C LEU A 154 16.69 -7.28 2.22
N ALA A 155 17.19 -6.57 3.24
CA ALA A 155 16.36 -6.06 4.31
C ALA A 155 15.24 -5.14 3.77
N GLN A 156 15.58 -4.23 2.87
CA GLN A 156 14.62 -3.33 2.23
C GLN A 156 13.57 -4.10 1.42
N GLY A 157 13.99 -5.02 0.55
CA GLY A 157 13.07 -5.85 -0.23
C GLY A 157 12.06 -6.58 0.64
N TYR A 158 12.53 -7.26 1.69
CA TYR A 158 11.64 -7.97 2.62
C TYR A 158 10.73 -7.03 3.42
N ALA A 159 11.21 -5.86 3.85
CA ALA A 159 10.39 -4.91 4.60
C ALA A 159 9.21 -4.42 3.74
N TYR A 160 9.45 -4.02 2.50
CA TYR A 160 8.39 -3.52 1.61
C TYR A 160 7.46 -4.63 1.09
N ALA A 161 7.94 -5.86 0.92
CA ALA A 161 7.09 -7.03 0.69
C ALA A 161 6.16 -7.28 1.89
N GLY A 162 6.70 -7.19 3.11
CA GLY A 162 5.95 -7.31 4.36
C GLY A 162 4.85 -6.26 4.49
N TYR A 163 5.15 -4.98 4.22
CA TYR A 163 4.14 -3.91 4.24
C TYR A 163 3.06 -4.07 3.17
N SER A 164 3.41 -4.54 1.98
CA SER A 164 2.43 -4.83 0.93
C SER A 164 1.43 -5.92 1.37
N LEU A 165 1.94 -6.99 1.99
CA LEU A 165 1.12 -8.06 2.55
C LEU A 165 0.29 -7.59 3.76
N LEU A 166 0.86 -6.78 4.64
CA LEU A 166 0.14 -6.19 5.77
C LEU A 166 -1.09 -5.42 5.31
N LEU A 167 -0.94 -4.53 4.31
CA LEU A 167 -2.05 -3.76 3.77
C LEU A 167 -3.07 -4.62 3.01
N LEU A 168 -2.62 -5.69 2.31
CA LEU A 168 -3.54 -6.68 1.73
C LEU A 168 -4.36 -7.37 2.83
N GLY A 169 -3.73 -7.80 3.92
CA GLY A 169 -4.43 -8.43 5.05
C GLY A 169 -5.43 -7.50 5.74
N GLU A 170 -5.09 -6.21 5.89
CA GLU A 170 -5.96 -5.20 6.50
C GLU A 170 -7.13 -4.79 5.61
N GLY A 171 -6.90 -4.69 4.30
CA GLY A 171 -7.90 -4.17 3.35
C GLY A 171 -8.76 -5.25 2.74
N MET A 172 -8.20 -6.39 2.33
CA MET A 172 -8.90 -7.41 1.57
C MET A 172 -9.65 -8.40 2.46
N CYS A 173 -10.72 -9.00 1.94
CA CYS A 173 -11.42 -10.12 2.58
C CYS A 173 -10.58 -11.41 2.47
N SER A 174 -9.86 -11.55 1.38
CA SER A 174 -8.88 -12.61 1.10
C SER A 174 -7.92 -12.15 0.01
N ALA A 175 -6.79 -12.82 -0.16
CA ALA A 175 -5.82 -12.53 -1.21
C ALA A 175 -5.17 -13.84 -1.71
N ALA A 176 -4.44 -13.76 -2.84
CA ALA A 176 -3.58 -14.85 -3.28
C ALA A 176 -2.15 -14.37 -3.49
N ILE A 177 -1.19 -15.29 -3.36
CA ILE A 177 0.24 -15.02 -3.53
C ILE A 177 0.77 -15.95 -4.62
N ASN A 178 1.39 -15.37 -5.67
CA ASN A 178 2.05 -16.12 -6.74
C ASN A 178 1.15 -17.18 -7.39
N LEU A 179 -0.09 -16.85 -7.73
CA LEU A 179 -1.10 -17.76 -8.27
C LEU A 179 -1.38 -18.99 -7.36
N GLY A 180 -1.08 -18.87 -6.08
CA GLY A 180 -1.40 -19.86 -5.06
C GLY A 180 -2.88 -19.87 -4.67
N PRO A 181 -3.26 -20.66 -3.65
CA PRO A 181 -4.62 -20.70 -3.16
C PRO A 181 -5.07 -19.38 -2.56
N GLU A 182 -6.38 -19.21 -2.41
CA GLU A 182 -6.98 -18.11 -1.68
C GLU A 182 -6.62 -18.18 -0.19
N LEU A 183 -6.02 -17.12 0.33
CA LEU A 183 -5.58 -16.98 1.71
C LEU A 183 -6.52 -16.05 2.47
N GLN A 184 -6.95 -16.46 3.65
CA GLN A 184 -7.67 -15.61 4.58
C GLN A 184 -6.73 -14.56 5.22
N PRO A 185 -7.25 -13.45 5.75
CA PRO A 185 -6.41 -12.36 6.29
C PRO A 185 -5.35 -12.83 7.30
N ALA A 186 -5.69 -13.78 8.19
CA ALA A 186 -4.72 -14.31 9.15
C ALA A 186 -3.53 -15.02 8.48
N GLN A 187 -3.76 -15.70 7.36
CA GLN A 187 -2.70 -16.36 6.57
C GLN A 187 -1.86 -15.29 5.84
N VAL A 188 -2.48 -14.23 5.31
CA VAL A 188 -1.77 -13.12 4.68
C VAL A 188 -0.89 -12.39 5.72
N PHE A 189 -1.38 -12.19 6.94
CA PHE A 189 -0.57 -11.63 8.05
C PHE A 189 0.58 -12.55 8.46
N ALA A 190 0.40 -13.87 8.44
CA ALA A 190 1.49 -14.82 8.71
C ALA A 190 2.60 -14.71 7.65
N GLU A 191 2.23 -14.55 6.38
CA GLU A 191 3.18 -14.28 5.29
C GLU A 191 3.88 -12.93 5.45
N ALA A 192 3.15 -11.87 5.84
CA ALA A 192 3.73 -10.57 6.14
C ALA A 192 4.76 -10.67 7.28
N LYS A 193 4.41 -11.35 8.38
CA LYS A 193 5.31 -11.58 9.51
C LYS A 193 6.61 -12.28 9.07
N THR A 194 6.52 -13.30 8.23
CA THR A 194 7.69 -14.01 7.68
C THR A 194 8.62 -13.06 6.92
N ARG A 195 8.08 -12.12 6.11
CA ARG A 195 8.91 -11.11 5.42
C ARG A 195 9.56 -10.15 6.41
N PHE A 196 8.81 -9.68 7.40
CA PHE A 196 9.39 -8.81 8.44
C PHE A 196 10.45 -9.52 9.30
N ASP A 197 10.30 -10.81 9.60
CA ASP A 197 11.32 -11.60 10.30
C ASP A 197 12.64 -11.62 9.51
N LYS A 198 12.58 -11.87 8.20
CA LYS A 198 13.74 -11.81 7.29
C LYS A 198 14.32 -10.39 7.18
N ALA A 199 13.45 -9.35 7.11
CA ALA A 199 13.88 -7.96 7.07
C ALA A 199 14.66 -7.55 8.32
N ILE A 200 14.16 -7.92 9.50
CA ILE A 200 14.83 -7.63 10.78
C ILE A 200 16.19 -8.34 10.87
N ALA A 201 16.25 -9.63 10.50
CA ALA A 201 17.49 -10.38 10.49
C ALA A 201 18.54 -9.73 9.58
N SER A 202 18.15 -9.42 8.34
CA SER A 202 19.04 -8.78 7.36
C SER A 202 19.45 -7.36 7.75
N ALA A 203 18.51 -6.55 8.24
CA ALA A 203 18.79 -5.17 8.68
C ALA A 203 19.72 -5.14 9.89
N THR A 204 19.64 -6.13 10.79
CA THR A 204 20.54 -6.28 11.93
C THR A 204 21.97 -6.56 11.46
N ILE A 205 22.16 -7.49 10.52
CA ILE A 205 23.47 -7.81 9.94
C ILE A 205 24.03 -6.60 9.18
N ALA A 206 23.19 -5.89 8.42
CA ALA A 206 23.58 -4.71 7.64
C ALA A 206 23.81 -3.45 8.49
N VAL A 207 23.48 -3.49 9.79
CA VAL A 207 23.47 -2.31 10.71
C VAL A 207 22.62 -1.16 10.13
N ASP A 208 21.52 -1.50 9.42
CA ASP A 208 20.59 -0.51 8.87
C ASP A 208 19.46 -0.22 9.86
N ALA A 209 19.68 0.74 10.74
CA ALA A 209 18.74 1.13 11.79
C ALA A 209 17.39 1.60 11.23
N THR A 210 17.36 2.22 10.05
CA THR A 210 16.12 2.70 9.44
C THR A 210 15.24 1.53 9.02
N THR A 211 15.78 0.60 8.23
CA THR A 211 15.02 -0.58 7.79
C THR A 211 14.71 -1.53 8.95
N LEU A 212 15.59 -1.65 9.94
CA LEU A 212 15.35 -2.43 11.15
C LEU A 212 14.11 -1.95 11.90
N ASN A 213 14.01 -0.65 12.15
CA ASN A 213 12.87 -0.09 12.87
C ASN A 213 11.60 -0.06 12.01
N LEU A 214 11.71 0.15 10.69
CA LEU A 214 10.60 0.01 9.75
C LEU A 214 10.01 -1.41 9.84
N ALA A 215 10.85 -2.44 9.79
CA ALA A 215 10.41 -3.82 9.87
C ALA A 215 9.85 -4.19 11.26
N ARG A 216 10.40 -3.64 12.35
CA ARG A 216 9.85 -3.82 13.72
C ARG A 216 8.44 -3.26 13.83
N VAL A 217 8.20 -2.03 13.38
CA VAL A 217 6.85 -1.43 13.40
C VAL A 217 5.88 -2.22 12.52
N GLY A 218 6.30 -2.62 11.31
CA GLY A 218 5.49 -3.45 10.43
C GLY A 218 5.16 -4.82 11.04
N ARG A 219 6.13 -5.50 11.67
CA ARG A 219 5.89 -6.78 12.36
C ARG A 219 4.97 -6.60 13.56
N ALA A 220 5.17 -5.56 14.35
CA ALA A 220 4.32 -5.24 15.49
C ALA A 220 2.86 -5.01 15.05
N ARG A 221 2.62 -4.20 14.01
CA ARG A 221 1.28 -4.00 13.44
C ARG A 221 0.68 -5.30 12.89
N THR A 222 1.49 -6.15 12.26
CA THR A 222 1.06 -7.48 11.79
C THR A 222 0.63 -8.37 12.95
N GLN A 223 1.39 -8.39 14.04
CA GLN A 223 1.06 -9.14 15.25
C GLN A 223 -0.21 -8.64 15.93
N LEU A 224 -0.47 -7.32 15.95
CA LEU A 224 -1.76 -6.79 16.40
C LEU A 224 -2.94 -7.36 15.58
N ASN A 225 -2.78 -7.44 14.26
CA ASN A 225 -3.82 -7.97 13.37
C ASN A 225 -4.01 -9.49 13.51
N LEU A 226 -2.96 -10.25 13.85
CA LEU A 226 -3.07 -11.66 14.19
C LEU A 226 -3.83 -11.89 15.50
N GLY A 227 -3.83 -10.91 16.41
CA GLY A 227 -4.61 -10.94 17.64
C GLY A 227 -4.11 -11.90 18.70
N GLY A 228 -4.80 -11.90 19.83
CA GLY A 228 -4.47 -12.73 21.00
C GLY A 228 -3.34 -12.15 21.86
N ALA A 229 -3.30 -12.54 23.14
CA ALA A 229 -2.39 -11.97 24.14
C ALA A 229 -0.91 -12.17 23.77
N THR A 230 -0.55 -13.32 23.24
CA THR A 230 0.83 -13.64 22.84
C THR A 230 1.32 -12.71 21.73
N ASN A 231 0.50 -12.50 20.69
CA ASN A 231 0.85 -11.61 19.59
C ASN A 231 0.89 -10.14 20.04
N LEU A 232 -0.04 -9.73 20.93
CA LEU A 232 -0.04 -8.38 21.49
C LEU A 232 1.25 -8.09 22.30
N ALA A 233 1.68 -9.02 23.15
CA ALA A 233 2.93 -8.91 23.90
C ALA A 233 4.15 -8.87 22.96
N ALA A 234 4.19 -9.71 21.92
CA ALA A 234 5.25 -9.71 20.93
C ALA A 234 5.30 -8.40 20.13
N ALA A 235 4.12 -7.85 19.77
CA ALA A 235 4.01 -6.54 19.13
C ALA A 235 4.60 -5.42 20.00
N ALA A 236 4.27 -5.40 21.29
CA ALA A 236 4.82 -4.42 22.25
C ALA A 236 6.34 -4.56 22.43
N THR A 237 6.87 -5.79 22.39
CA THR A 237 8.32 -6.04 22.46
C THR A 237 9.05 -5.40 21.27
N ASP A 238 8.55 -5.57 20.05
CA ASP A 238 9.11 -4.93 18.85
C ASP A 238 9.00 -3.40 18.93
N ALA A 239 7.82 -2.92 19.30
CA ALA A 239 7.51 -1.49 19.36
C ALA A 239 8.33 -0.74 20.41
N ALA A 240 8.62 -1.35 21.56
CA ALA A 240 9.44 -0.75 22.63
C ALA A 240 10.90 -0.49 22.21
N LEU A 241 11.40 -1.18 21.18
CA LEU A 241 12.76 -1.01 20.66
C LEU A 241 12.88 0.15 19.65
N VAL A 242 11.77 0.77 19.25
CA VAL A 242 11.75 1.84 18.25
C VAL A 242 12.15 3.18 18.88
N PRO A 243 13.19 3.87 18.37
CA PRO A 243 13.65 5.12 18.97
C PRO A 243 12.69 6.29 18.73
N ALA A 244 12.67 7.27 19.63
CA ALA A 244 11.77 8.41 19.61
C ALA A 244 11.86 9.29 18.33
N THR A 245 13.01 9.25 17.64
CA THR A 245 13.23 10.00 16.40
C THR A 245 12.75 9.27 15.13
N PHE A 246 12.27 8.03 15.27
CA PHE A 246 11.95 7.19 14.13
C PHE A 246 10.69 7.64 13.39
N VAL A 247 10.87 7.86 12.10
CA VAL A 247 9.79 8.04 11.12
C VAL A 247 10.28 7.62 9.74
N VAL A 248 9.44 6.93 8.98
CA VAL A 248 9.65 6.64 7.55
C VAL A 248 8.44 7.13 6.78
N ASN A 249 8.72 7.88 5.74
CA ASN A 249 7.72 8.47 4.84
C ASN A 249 7.95 8.00 3.40
N THR A 250 6.95 8.14 2.55
CA THR A 250 7.12 8.04 1.09
C THR A 250 8.04 9.14 0.57
N SER A 251 8.62 8.92 -0.61
CA SER A 251 9.52 9.87 -1.30
C SER A 251 8.82 10.43 -2.55
N PRO A 252 7.88 11.38 -2.42
CA PRO A 252 7.12 11.90 -3.53
C PRO A 252 8.00 12.63 -4.55
N ASP A 253 7.60 12.55 -5.82
CA ASP A 253 8.24 13.22 -6.94
C ASP A 253 7.17 13.84 -7.83
N VAL A 254 7.11 15.16 -7.90
CA VAL A 254 6.09 15.90 -8.64
C VAL A 254 6.21 15.74 -10.16
N THR A 255 7.38 15.36 -10.66
CA THR A 255 7.63 15.13 -12.09
C THR A 255 7.17 13.74 -12.53
N ASN A 256 6.94 12.83 -11.59
CA ASN A 256 6.46 11.47 -11.84
C ASN A 256 5.08 11.25 -11.22
N ALA A 257 4.04 11.21 -12.05
CA ALA A 257 2.65 11.08 -11.61
C ALA A 257 2.38 9.84 -10.73
N ARG A 258 3.19 8.77 -10.85
CA ARG A 258 3.09 7.58 -9.99
C ARG A 258 3.57 7.85 -8.56
N ARG A 259 4.44 8.85 -8.37
CA ARG A 259 5.07 9.18 -7.09
C ARG A 259 4.50 10.43 -6.43
N GLN A 260 3.50 11.07 -7.03
CA GLN A 260 2.79 12.18 -6.41
C GLN A 260 1.93 11.70 -5.23
N ASN A 261 1.67 12.58 -4.28
CA ASN A 261 0.69 12.30 -3.22
C ASN A 261 -0.71 12.12 -3.83
N ALA A 262 -1.16 10.87 -3.91
CA ALA A 262 -2.43 10.54 -4.56
C ALA A 262 -3.63 11.13 -3.83
N LEU A 263 -3.56 11.31 -2.52
CA LEU A 263 -4.62 11.92 -1.74
C LEU A 263 -4.81 13.41 -2.11
N PHE A 264 -3.69 14.16 -2.26
CA PHE A 264 -3.75 15.53 -2.75
C PHE A 264 -4.36 15.60 -4.15
N ILE A 265 -3.90 14.74 -5.08
CA ILE A 265 -4.43 14.73 -6.46
C ILE A 265 -5.92 14.41 -6.45
N ASN A 266 -6.35 13.42 -5.70
CA ASN A 266 -7.74 12.98 -5.62
C ASN A 266 -8.66 14.07 -5.04
N ILE A 267 -8.25 14.75 -3.96
CA ILE A 267 -9.06 15.76 -3.28
C ILE A 267 -8.90 17.14 -3.93
N SER A 268 -7.65 17.63 -4.02
CA SER A 268 -7.42 19.04 -4.40
C SER A 268 -7.53 19.27 -5.91
N GLN A 269 -7.00 18.37 -6.72
CA GLN A 269 -7.02 18.58 -8.18
C GLN A 269 -8.30 18.03 -8.83
N SER A 270 -8.80 16.90 -8.36
CA SER A 270 -9.91 16.20 -9.01
C SER A 270 -11.25 16.33 -8.29
N SER A 271 -11.25 16.75 -7.02
CA SER A 271 -12.45 16.85 -6.15
C SER A 271 -13.23 15.54 -6.00
N PHE A 272 -12.61 14.38 -6.28
CA PHE A 272 -13.27 13.07 -6.20
C PHE A 272 -13.64 12.66 -4.80
N SER A 273 -12.84 13.05 -3.81
CA SER A 273 -13.14 12.86 -2.40
C SER A 273 -12.99 14.17 -1.60
N THR A 274 -13.48 14.13 -0.40
CA THR A 274 -13.37 15.17 0.62
C THR A 274 -13.20 14.49 1.98
N VAL A 275 -12.69 15.20 2.98
CA VAL A 275 -12.66 14.70 4.36
C VAL A 275 -14.07 14.45 4.86
N ASP A 276 -14.30 13.32 5.55
CA ASP A 276 -15.58 13.01 6.15
C ASP A 276 -16.00 14.08 7.15
N THR A 277 -17.31 14.33 7.27
CA THR A 277 -17.85 15.39 8.14
C THR A 277 -17.44 15.22 9.59
N SER A 278 -17.31 13.99 10.08
CA SER A 278 -16.92 13.68 11.46
C SER A 278 -15.48 14.06 11.81
N LEU A 279 -14.66 14.39 10.81
CA LEU A 279 -13.23 14.71 10.96
C LEU A 279 -12.89 16.17 10.62
N ARG A 280 -13.88 16.98 10.14
CA ARG A 280 -13.61 18.36 9.69
C ARG A 280 -13.37 19.35 10.83
N SER A 281 -13.84 19.07 12.03
CA SER A 281 -13.80 19.97 13.18
C SER A 281 -13.41 19.26 14.47
N VAL A 282 -12.45 18.34 14.38
CA VAL A 282 -11.96 17.63 15.56
C VAL A 282 -11.07 18.56 16.37
N LEU A 283 -11.47 18.82 17.62
CA LEU A 283 -10.72 19.69 18.53
C LEU A 283 -9.70 18.87 19.35
N VAL A 284 -8.65 19.52 19.80
CA VAL A 284 -7.76 18.92 20.81
C VAL A 284 -8.57 18.54 22.04
N PRO A 285 -8.25 17.42 22.72
CA PRO A 285 -8.99 16.98 23.89
C PRO A 285 -9.00 18.06 24.98
N GLY A 286 -10.21 18.47 25.41
CA GLY A 286 -10.39 19.53 26.42
C GLY A 286 -10.09 20.96 25.95
N GLY A 287 -9.81 21.17 24.66
CA GLY A 287 -9.49 22.48 24.10
C GLY A 287 -10.52 23.00 23.09
N THR A 288 -10.26 24.19 22.55
CA THR A 288 -11.11 24.88 21.57
C THR A 288 -10.44 25.01 20.20
N THR A 289 -9.19 24.60 20.07
CA THR A 289 -8.43 24.64 18.81
C THR A 289 -8.52 23.30 18.06
N GLN A 290 -8.44 23.33 16.75
CA GLN A 290 -8.43 22.11 15.94
C GLN A 290 -7.23 21.22 16.32
N ASP A 291 -7.45 19.92 16.41
CA ASP A 291 -6.38 18.94 16.66
C ASP A 291 -5.42 18.90 15.45
N PRO A 292 -4.15 19.28 15.61
CA PRO A 292 -3.21 19.34 14.50
C PRO A 292 -2.94 18.00 13.83
N ARG A 293 -3.24 16.87 14.49
CA ARG A 293 -3.14 15.52 13.91
C ARG A 293 -4.24 15.26 12.86
N VAL A 294 -5.35 15.99 12.98
CA VAL A 294 -6.52 15.92 12.10
C VAL A 294 -6.78 17.29 11.46
N GLY A 295 -5.71 18.01 11.14
CA GLY A 295 -5.78 19.31 10.51
C GLY A 295 -6.44 19.23 9.13
N VAL A 296 -7.40 20.13 8.85
CA VAL A 296 -8.19 20.14 7.62
C VAL A 296 -8.33 21.57 7.12
N THR A 297 -8.18 21.78 5.81
CA THR A 297 -8.38 23.07 5.14
C THR A 297 -9.63 23.00 4.26
N ASP A 298 -10.56 23.95 4.45
CA ASP A 298 -11.67 24.15 3.53
C ASP A 298 -11.16 24.84 2.25
N LEU A 299 -11.31 24.18 1.10
CA LEU A 299 -10.88 24.73 -0.20
C LEU A 299 -11.85 25.77 -0.78
N ALA A 300 -12.86 26.18 -0.03
CA ALA A 300 -13.88 27.18 -0.39
C ALA A 300 -14.63 26.88 -1.69
N ARG A 301 -14.74 25.58 -2.08
CA ARG A 301 -15.45 25.13 -3.29
C ARG A 301 -16.18 23.81 -3.07
N ASN A 302 -17.17 23.53 -3.90
CA ASN A 302 -17.82 22.23 -4.00
C ASN A 302 -17.18 21.41 -5.12
N GLY A 303 -17.28 20.09 -5.05
CA GLY A 303 -16.78 19.20 -6.09
C GLY A 303 -17.48 19.42 -7.44
N THR A 304 -18.80 19.54 -7.40
CA THR A 304 -19.69 19.95 -8.52
C THR A 304 -20.84 20.78 -7.95
N ALA A 305 -21.76 21.27 -8.79
CA ALA A 305 -22.94 22.02 -8.34
C ALA A 305 -23.79 21.22 -7.32
N THR A 306 -23.81 19.88 -7.42
CA THR A 306 -24.50 18.95 -6.52
C THR A 306 -23.54 18.16 -5.62
N GLY A 307 -22.24 18.45 -5.70
CA GLY A 307 -21.20 17.77 -4.93
C GLY A 307 -21.02 18.33 -3.54
N SER A 308 -20.26 17.58 -2.74
CA SER A 308 -19.91 17.96 -1.37
C SER A 308 -18.90 19.13 -1.35
N ARG A 309 -18.90 19.89 -0.27
CA ARG A 309 -17.83 20.85 0.06
C ARG A 309 -16.51 20.13 0.20
N ILE A 310 -15.45 20.66 -0.43
CA ILE A 310 -14.14 20.01 -0.48
C ILE A 310 -13.25 20.49 0.66
N PHE A 311 -12.82 19.54 1.47
CA PHE A 311 -11.89 19.70 2.57
C PHE A 311 -10.64 18.87 2.33
N LEU A 312 -9.46 19.47 2.48
CA LEU A 312 -8.16 18.87 2.25
C LEU A 312 -7.45 18.59 3.57
N PRO A 313 -6.98 17.34 3.84
CA PRO A 313 -6.13 17.08 5.00
C PRO A 313 -4.82 17.84 4.96
N ALA A 314 -4.37 18.40 6.08
CA ALA A 314 -3.07 19.05 6.18
C ALA A 314 -1.90 18.09 5.87
N LYS A 315 -2.10 16.78 6.14
CA LYS A 315 -1.17 15.70 5.80
C LYS A 315 -1.04 15.42 4.30
N ALA A 316 -1.83 16.10 3.46
CA ALA A 316 -1.79 16.01 2.00
C ALA A 316 -1.85 17.40 1.36
N ALA A 317 -1.08 18.36 1.89
CA ALA A 317 -1.15 19.78 1.49
C ALA A 317 -0.75 20.05 0.03
N THR A 318 0.14 19.22 -0.54
CA THR A 318 0.63 19.35 -1.93
C THR A 318 0.90 17.97 -2.55
N ALA A 319 1.11 17.94 -3.86
CA ALA A 319 1.54 16.72 -4.56
C ALA A 319 2.93 16.20 -4.09
N ALA A 320 3.75 17.08 -3.50
CA ALA A 320 5.06 16.76 -2.92
C ALA A 320 5.01 16.40 -1.43
N THR A 321 3.85 16.45 -0.78
CA THR A 321 3.74 16.11 0.64
C THR A 321 3.98 14.61 0.83
N ALA A 322 5.01 14.27 1.60
CA ALA A 322 5.34 12.89 1.94
C ALA A 322 4.25 12.28 2.85
N MET A 323 3.94 11.00 2.65
CA MET A 323 2.95 10.26 3.44
C MET A 323 3.67 9.35 4.40
N ARG A 324 3.29 9.36 5.67
CA ARG A 324 3.92 8.56 6.72
C ARG A 324 3.57 7.07 6.57
N ILE A 325 4.59 6.21 6.54
CA ILE A 325 4.45 4.75 6.45
C ILE A 325 4.51 4.13 7.85
N ALA A 326 5.48 4.55 8.66
CA ALA A 326 5.71 4.04 10.02
C ALA A 326 6.35 5.10 10.91
N SER A 327 6.09 5.06 12.21
CA SER A 327 6.62 6.06 13.14
C SER A 327 6.75 5.56 14.58
N TYR A 328 7.50 6.32 15.39
CA TYR A 328 7.54 6.14 16.84
C TYR A 328 6.16 6.29 17.50
N ALA A 329 5.31 7.21 17.01
CA ALA A 329 3.95 7.36 17.56
C ALA A 329 3.12 6.09 17.39
N GLU A 330 3.25 5.39 16.25
CA GLU A 330 2.62 4.09 16.06
C GLU A 330 3.17 3.04 17.04
N ALA A 331 4.49 2.96 17.18
CA ALA A 331 5.12 2.05 18.14
C ALA A 331 4.61 2.30 19.58
N GLN A 332 4.50 3.56 19.99
CA GLN A 332 4.02 3.89 21.34
C GLN A 332 2.55 3.54 21.55
N LEU A 333 1.68 3.71 20.56
CA LEU A 333 0.28 3.31 20.68
C LEU A 333 0.11 1.78 20.68
N ILE A 334 1.04 1.02 20.08
CA ILE A 334 1.11 -0.45 20.24
C ILE A 334 1.54 -0.83 21.68
N VAL A 335 2.55 -0.16 22.24
CA VAL A 335 2.96 -0.35 23.64
C VAL A 335 1.80 -0.03 24.58
N ALA A 336 1.08 1.09 24.35
CA ALA A 336 -0.07 1.48 25.16
C ALA A 336 -1.17 0.42 25.15
N GLU A 337 -1.44 -0.20 23.99
CA GLU A 337 -2.46 -1.24 23.87
C GLU A 337 -2.14 -2.48 24.70
N ASN A 338 -0.88 -2.93 24.67
CA ASN A 338 -0.44 -4.05 25.51
C ASN A 338 -0.47 -3.70 26.99
N ALA A 339 0.03 -2.51 27.38
CA ALA A 339 0.02 -2.06 28.77
C ALA A 339 -1.41 -2.00 29.33
N ALA A 340 -2.37 -1.43 28.57
CA ALA A 340 -3.76 -1.42 28.95
C ALA A 340 -4.36 -2.84 29.09
N ALA A 341 -4.02 -3.74 28.16
CA ALA A 341 -4.52 -5.13 28.19
C ALA A 341 -3.97 -5.96 29.35
N THR A 342 -2.78 -5.63 29.85
CA THR A 342 -2.14 -6.29 31.01
C THR A 342 -2.44 -5.59 32.34
N GLY A 343 -3.24 -4.50 32.34
CA GLY A 343 -3.61 -3.76 33.55
C GLY A 343 -2.56 -2.73 33.99
N ASP A 344 -1.49 -2.50 33.24
CA ASP A 344 -0.53 -1.42 33.50
C ASP A 344 -1.08 -0.08 32.96
N LEU A 345 -1.98 0.52 33.76
CA LEU A 345 -2.63 1.77 33.38
C LEU A 345 -1.64 2.94 33.28
N SER A 346 -0.64 2.97 34.14
CA SER A 346 0.41 4.01 34.15
C SER A 346 1.31 3.92 32.91
N GLY A 347 1.73 2.73 32.56
CA GLY A 347 2.49 2.47 31.35
C GLY A 347 1.70 2.81 30.07
N ALA A 348 0.42 2.49 30.03
CA ALA A 348 -0.45 2.85 28.93
C ALA A 348 -0.57 4.38 28.77
N VAL A 349 -0.76 5.13 29.85
CA VAL A 349 -0.81 6.61 29.84
C VAL A 349 0.53 7.20 29.40
N ALA A 350 1.66 6.69 29.91
CA ALA A 350 2.98 7.13 29.51
C ALA A 350 3.21 6.94 28.00
N ALA A 351 2.82 5.79 27.45
CA ALA A 351 2.98 5.50 26.04
C ALA A 351 2.05 6.37 25.16
N ILE A 352 0.80 6.61 25.55
CA ILE A 352 -0.09 7.58 24.92
C ILE A 352 0.57 8.97 24.86
N ASN A 353 1.14 9.42 25.97
CA ASN A 353 1.76 10.74 26.06
C ASN A 353 3.05 10.83 25.24
N ASN A 354 3.81 9.76 25.15
CA ASN A 354 4.96 9.68 24.24
C ASN A 354 4.55 9.85 22.77
N ALA A 355 3.41 9.26 22.36
CA ALA A 355 2.85 9.46 21.03
C ALA A 355 2.39 10.91 20.82
N ARG A 356 1.59 11.46 21.76
CA ARG A 356 1.09 12.84 21.69
C ARG A 356 2.18 13.89 21.61
N ALA A 357 3.28 13.69 22.37
CA ALA A 357 4.43 14.59 22.37
C ALA A 357 5.14 14.73 21.01
N ARG A 358 4.80 13.87 20.03
CA ARG A 358 5.32 13.98 18.66
C ARG A 358 4.64 15.08 17.84
N THR A 359 3.49 15.57 18.29
CA THR A 359 2.73 16.62 17.60
C THR A 359 2.57 17.83 18.54
N ALA A 360 3.16 18.95 18.15
CA ALA A 360 3.06 20.20 18.92
C ALA A 360 1.59 20.63 19.06
N GLY A 361 1.21 21.15 20.22
CA GLY A 361 -0.13 21.64 20.50
C GLY A 361 -1.12 20.55 20.95
N VAL A 362 -0.71 19.28 21.04
CA VAL A 362 -1.51 18.20 21.59
C VAL A 362 -1.23 18.08 23.10
N PRO A 363 -2.21 18.32 23.98
CA PRO A 363 -2.00 18.25 25.43
C PRO A 363 -1.78 16.82 25.91
N ALA A 364 -1.06 16.65 27.01
CA ALA A 364 -0.92 15.34 27.63
C ALA A 364 -2.28 14.76 28.06
N TYR A 365 -2.42 13.44 27.91
CA TYR A 365 -3.56 12.70 28.42
C TYR A 365 -3.42 12.52 29.93
N LEU A 366 -4.44 12.87 30.65
CA LEU A 366 -4.54 12.63 32.08
C LEU A 366 -5.55 11.52 32.31
N LEU A 367 -5.15 10.49 33.06
CA LEU A 367 -6.04 9.39 33.40
C LEU A 367 -7.14 9.90 34.33
N PRO A 368 -8.43 9.76 34.00
CA PRO A 368 -9.50 10.10 34.92
C PRO A 368 -9.45 9.25 36.18
N ALA A 369 -9.84 9.85 37.32
CA ALA A 369 -9.92 9.11 38.57
C ALA A 369 -10.90 7.94 38.46
N GLY A 370 -10.50 6.74 38.88
CA GLY A 370 -11.28 5.52 38.77
C GLY A 370 -11.36 4.89 37.38
N ALA A 371 -10.63 5.39 36.41
CA ALA A 371 -10.58 4.80 35.06
C ALA A 371 -10.07 3.36 35.07
N LEU A 372 -10.63 2.54 34.21
CA LEU A 372 -10.33 1.11 34.03
C LEU A 372 -9.54 0.88 32.72
N ALA A 373 -9.04 -0.32 32.56
CA ALA A 373 -8.36 -0.75 31.31
C ALA A 373 -9.26 -0.59 30.06
N ALA A 374 -10.58 -0.79 30.19
CA ALA A 374 -11.54 -0.59 29.11
C ALA A 374 -11.63 0.88 28.65
N ASP A 375 -11.51 1.83 29.60
CA ASP A 375 -11.51 3.27 29.28
C ASP A 375 -10.23 3.65 28.52
N LEU A 376 -9.08 3.09 28.94
CA LEU A 376 -7.82 3.27 28.22
C LEU A 376 -7.87 2.64 26.82
N ARG A 377 -8.48 1.46 26.67
CA ARG A 377 -8.68 0.86 25.34
C ARG A 377 -9.47 1.80 24.43
N THR A 378 -10.54 2.38 24.93
CA THR A 378 -11.37 3.37 24.20
C THR A 378 -10.54 4.60 23.84
N GLN A 379 -9.75 5.11 24.79
CA GLN A 379 -8.85 6.24 24.56
C GLN A 379 -7.78 5.92 23.50
N ILE A 380 -7.16 4.75 23.55
CA ILE A 380 -6.16 4.31 22.56
C ILE A 380 -6.76 4.25 21.16
N ILE A 381 -7.97 3.73 21.01
CA ILE A 381 -8.69 3.70 19.73
C ILE A 381 -8.89 5.12 19.19
N GLU A 382 -9.27 6.07 20.03
CA GLU A 382 -9.44 7.47 19.64
C GLU A 382 -8.08 8.14 19.33
N GLU A 383 -7.00 7.84 20.09
CA GLU A 383 -5.65 8.31 19.77
C GLU A 383 -5.21 7.83 18.38
N ARG A 384 -5.41 6.54 18.09
CA ARG A 384 -5.07 5.97 16.79
C ARG A 384 -5.88 6.62 15.67
N ARG A 385 -7.17 6.85 15.85
CA ARG A 385 -8.05 7.52 14.88
C ARG A 385 -7.53 8.93 14.53
N ARG A 386 -7.00 9.68 15.51
CA ARG A 386 -6.46 11.03 15.31
C ARG A 386 -5.04 10.98 14.74
N GLU A 387 -4.16 10.21 15.36
CA GLU A 387 -2.74 10.15 15.01
C GLU A 387 -2.53 9.64 13.58
N PHE A 388 -3.31 8.62 13.17
CA PHE A 388 -3.17 7.97 11.87
C PHE A 388 -4.21 8.40 10.84
N PHE A 389 -4.85 9.54 11.06
CA PHE A 389 -5.78 10.11 10.09
C PHE A 389 -5.16 10.16 8.70
N VAL A 390 -5.80 9.53 7.72
CA VAL A 390 -5.37 9.33 6.32
C VAL A 390 -3.95 8.74 6.16
N GLU A 391 -3.60 7.77 7.01
CA GLU A 391 -2.33 7.05 7.00
C GLU A 391 -2.51 5.53 6.91
N ALA A 392 -3.54 5.05 6.23
CA ALA A 392 -3.78 3.63 5.95
C ALA A 392 -4.01 2.73 7.19
N HIS A 393 -4.47 3.26 8.31
CA HIS A 393 -4.68 2.48 9.54
C HIS A 393 -6.15 2.22 9.83
N ARG A 394 -7.03 3.17 9.49
CA ARG A 394 -8.40 3.19 9.98
C ARG A 394 -9.20 1.94 9.60
N LEU A 395 -9.08 1.44 8.37
CA LEU A 395 -9.79 0.23 7.95
C LEU A 395 -9.33 -1.01 8.75
N GLY A 396 -8.02 -1.17 8.95
CA GLY A 396 -7.47 -2.23 9.78
C GLY A 396 -7.96 -2.14 11.24
N ASP A 397 -8.00 -0.93 11.82
CA ASP A 397 -8.49 -0.71 13.19
C ASP A 397 -9.98 -0.98 13.32
N LEU A 398 -10.82 -0.56 12.35
CA LEU A 398 -12.25 -0.89 12.35
C LEU A 398 -12.48 -2.40 12.40
N ARG A 399 -11.75 -3.17 11.59
CA ARG A 399 -11.85 -4.64 11.52
C ARG A 399 -11.30 -5.31 12.77
N ARG A 400 -10.11 -4.92 13.20
CA ARG A 400 -9.39 -5.53 14.32
C ARG A 400 -10.09 -5.34 15.66
N TYR A 401 -10.62 -4.14 15.88
CA TYR A 401 -11.36 -3.83 17.11
C TYR A 401 -12.85 -4.19 17.06
N GLY A 402 -13.37 -4.62 15.89
CA GLY A 402 -14.79 -4.89 15.69
C GLY A 402 -15.65 -3.64 15.80
N LEU A 403 -15.17 -2.50 15.33
CA LEU A 403 -15.87 -1.23 15.40
C LEU A 403 -16.95 -1.13 14.32
N THR A 404 -18.00 -0.39 14.65
CA THR A 404 -19.08 -0.10 13.70
C THR A 404 -18.58 0.84 12.60
N PHE A 405 -18.72 0.41 11.35
CA PHE A 405 -18.48 1.25 10.19
C PHE A 405 -19.52 2.38 10.14
N ARG A 406 -19.08 3.56 9.77
CA ARG A 406 -19.95 4.74 9.65
C ARG A 406 -19.91 5.30 8.23
N PRO A 407 -21.07 5.78 7.71
CA PRO A 407 -22.42 5.55 8.20
C PRO A 407 -22.76 4.06 8.30
N THR A 408 -23.77 3.71 9.14
CA THR A 408 -24.12 2.30 9.36
C THR A 408 -24.75 1.66 8.12
N THR A 409 -24.64 0.34 8.02
CA THR A 409 -25.34 -0.45 6.98
C THR A 409 -26.83 -0.10 6.93
N GLY A 410 -27.35 0.11 5.73
CA GLY A 410 -28.76 0.49 5.51
C GLY A 410 -29.06 1.98 5.65
N ALA A 411 -28.13 2.81 6.16
CA ALA A 411 -28.29 4.26 6.13
C ALA A 411 -28.39 4.79 4.70
N ALA A 412 -29.19 5.85 4.48
CA ALA A 412 -29.33 6.44 3.15
C ALA A 412 -28.00 7.00 2.64
N TYR A 413 -27.65 6.67 1.40
CA TYR A 413 -26.48 7.19 0.73
C TYR A 413 -26.81 8.48 -0.04
N GLN A 414 -26.01 9.51 0.09
CA GLN A 414 -26.29 10.85 -0.48
C GLN A 414 -26.51 10.88 -1.99
N TYR A 415 -25.97 9.91 -2.73
CA TYR A 415 -26.13 9.80 -4.19
C TYR A 415 -27.09 8.66 -4.61
N GLY A 416 -27.94 8.19 -3.69
CA GLY A 416 -28.95 7.17 -3.93
C GLY A 416 -28.60 5.77 -3.44
N GLY A 417 -29.62 5.04 -3.02
CA GLY A 417 -29.47 3.74 -2.38
C GLY A 417 -29.06 3.86 -0.92
N VAL A 418 -28.38 2.83 -0.40
CA VAL A 418 -28.00 2.72 1.01
C VAL A 418 -26.54 2.28 1.14
N TYR A 419 -25.94 2.52 2.29
CA TYR A 419 -24.63 1.98 2.65
C TYR A 419 -24.69 0.45 2.79
N GLY A 420 -23.74 -0.25 2.16
CA GLY A 420 -23.61 -1.70 2.19
C GLY A 420 -22.99 -2.23 3.48
N ALA A 421 -23.00 -3.56 3.61
CA ALA A 421 -22.50 -4.29 4.77
C ALA A 421 -21.02 -4.72 4.66
N GLN A 422 -20.34 -4.39 3.58
CA GLN A 422 -18.96 -4.82 3.38
C GLN A 422 -18.04 -4.18 4.41
N THR A 423 -17.13 -4.98 4.96
CA THR A 423 -16.11 -4.57 5.91
C THR A 423 -14.68 -4.75 5.38
N CYS A 424 -14.54 -5.24 4.16
CA CYS A 424 -13.28 -5.47 3.45
C CYS A 424 -13.54 -5.45 1.94
N PHE A 425 -12.48 -5.25 1.16
CA PHE A 425 -12.52 -5.36 -0.30
C PHE A 425 -12.59 -6.84 -0.69
N PRO A 426 -13.58 -7.31 -1.47
CA PRO A 426 -13.66 -8.71 -1.90
C PRO A 426 -12.43 -9.12 -2.73
N LEU A 427 -12.13 -10.42 -2.85
CA LEU A 427 -11.14 -10.90 -3.80
C LEU A 427 -11.61 -10.55 -5.23
N PRO A 428 -10.85 -9.77 -6.02
CA PRO A 428 -11.33 -9.28 -7.31
C PRO A 428 -11.31 -10.36 -8.40
N ASP A 429 -12.15 -10.19 -9.41
CA ASP A 429 -12.25 -11.11 -10.54
C ASP A 429 -10.93 -11.25 -11.32
N VAL A 430 -10.10 -10.20 -11.37
CA VAL A 430 -8.77 -10.27 -11.99
C VAL A 430 -7.90 -11.36 -11.36
N GLU A 431 -8.03 -11.61 -10.06
CA GLU A 431 -7.35 -12.72 -9.40
C GLU A 431 -8.15 -14.03 -9.54
N ARG A 432 -9.45 -14.01 -9.27
CA ARG A 432 -10.29 -15.22 -9.27
C ARG A 432 -10.31 -15.93 -10.61
N ILE A 433 -10.37 -15.18 -11.72
CA ILE A 433 -10.47 -15.74 -13.08
C ILE A 433 -9.10 -16.16 -13.61
N ASN A 434 -8.07 -15.34 -13.35
CA ASN A 434 -6.74 -15.57 -13.92
C ASN A 434 -5.85 -16.50 -13.08
N ASN A 435 -6.23 -16.78 -11.83
CA ASN A 435 -5.49 -17.70 -10.98
C ASN A 435 -6.00 -19.13 -11.16
N PRO A 436 -5.21 -20.02 -11.81
CA PRO A 436 -5.65 -21.39 -12.12
C PRO A 436 -5.86 -22.24 -10.86
N THR A 437 -5.31 -21.84 -9.72
CA THR A 437 -5.47 -22.55 -8.45
C THR A 437 -6.84 -22.26 -7.82
N ILE A 438 -7.34 -21.03 -7.97
CA ILE A 438 -8.65 -20.60 -7.47
C ILE A 438 -9.76 -20.98 -8.47
N ALA A 439 -9.56 -20.72 -9.76
CA ALA A 439 -10.57 -20.97 -10.79
C ALA A 439 -11.00 -22.46 -10.92
N LYS A 440 -10.14 -23.39 -10.50
CA LYS A 440 -10.46 -24.83 -10.51
C LYS A 440 -11.29 -25.30 -9.31
N GLY A 441 -11.43 -24.48 -8.29
CA GLY A 441 -12.13 -24.80 -7.06
C GLY A 441 -13.47 -24.06 -6.88
N ALA A 442 -13.90 -23.27 -7.88
CA ALA A 442 -15.14 -22.46 -7.85
C ALA A 442 -16.31 -23.19 -8.52
#